data_9cdf339edc89a762a49a67e535894eb0
#
_entry.id   9cdf339edc89a762a49a67e535894eb0
#
_cell.length_a   1.000
_cell.length_b   1.000
_cell.length_c   1.000
_cell.angle_alpha   90.00
_cell.angle_beta   90.00
_cell.angle_gamma   90.00
#
_symmetry.space_group_name_H-M   'P 1'
#
loop_
_entity.id
_entity.type
_entity.pdbx_description
1 polymer ?
#
loop_
_entity_poly.entity_id
_entity_poly.type
_entity_poly.pdbx_seq_one_letter_code
_entity_poly.pdbx_strand_id
1 'polypeptide(L)'
;MTGRPEYLHAAGKLRKFLALWLIDPVHGGVYWEIAPDGSPVCGKKQSYAIGFAVYGLSEYVRATGDPEALDEAAALFGSLEEHVWDAMRGGYVEALTRNWQPLEDMRLSEKDANTYFSMNTHLHLLEPYANLLRVWREDRVATAVRKLIHIHTDRLFDPQTGHLNLFFDARWQTQGRKVSYGHDIEASWLIDEAALVLAQLEFVESHVMLFQ
;
A
#
# COMPACT_ATOMS: atom_id res chain seq x y z
N MET A 1 9.61 5.24 18.75
CA MET A 1 9.98 6.62 18.28
C MET A 1 11.10 7.17 19.14
N THR A 2 12.09 7.87 18.56
CA THR A 2 13.30 8.33 19.26
C THR A 2 13.07 9.58 20.13
N GLY A 3 11.95 10.29 19.95
CA GLY A 3 11.63 11.55 20.63
C GLY A 3 12.50 12.75 20.24
N ARG A 4 13.36 12.63 19.23
CA ARG A 4 14.29 13.68 18.82
C ARG A 4 13.61 14.71 17.90
N PRO A 5 13.57 16.00 18.26
CA PRO A 5 12.86 17.04 17.49
C PRO A 5 13.34 17.22 16.05
N GLU A 6 14.63 17.00 15.80
CA GLU A 6 15.21 17.13 14.45
C GLU A 6 14.61 16.12 13.47
N TYR A 7 14.23 14.92 13.91
CA TYR A 7 13.59 13.93 13.05
C TYR A 7 12.14 14.33 12.72
N LEU A 8 11.39 14.86 13.69
CA LEU A 8 10.05 15.40 13.42
C LEU A 8 10.09 16.58 12.46
N HIS A 9 11.09 17.47 12.61
CA HIS A 9 11.28 18.59 11.69
C HIS A 9 11.57 18.11 10.26
N ALA A 10 12.44 17.11 10.10
CA ALA A 10 12.75 16.51 8.80
C ALA A 10 11.50 15.82 8.18
N ALA A 11 10.78 15.03 8.98
CA ALA A 11 9.54 14.38 8.55
C ALA A 11 8.48 15.40 8.10
N GLY A 12 8.31 16.51 8.84
CA GLY A 12 7.38 17.57 8.47
C GLY A 12 7.74 18.27 7.16
N LYS A 13 9.05 18.43 6.86
CA LYS A 13 9.50 18.93 5.55
C LYS A 13 9.16 17.95 4.43
N LEU A 14 9.40 16.65 4.65
CA LEU A 14 9.12 15.61 3.65
C LEU A 14 7.60 15.47 3.41
N ARG A 15 6.77 15.53 4.47
CA ARG A 15 5.32 15.53 4.33
C ARG A 15 4.84 16.71 3.47
N LYS A 16 5.33 17.93 3.73
CA LYS A 16 5.00 19.10 2.91
C LYS A 16 5.46 18.97 1.47
N PHE A 17 6.64 18.39 1.26
CA PHE A 17 7.16 18.13 -0.08
C PHE A 17 6.26 17.12 -0.83
N LEU A 18 5.86 16.04 -0.18
CA LEU A 18 4.93 15.04 -0.73
C LEU A 18 3.61 15.71 -1.14
N ALA A 19 3.00 16.49 -0.25
CA ALA A 19 1.73 17.15 -0.48
C ALA A 19 1.77 18.16 -1.64
N LEU A 20 2.84 18.94 -1.73
CA LEU A 20 2.95 20.03 -2.70
C LEU A 20 3.37 19.56 -4.10
N TRP A 21 4.18 18.50 -4.18
CA TRP A 21 4.87 18.15 -5.43
C TRP A 21 4.56 16.75 -5.94
N LEU A 22 4.33 15.79 -5.06
CA LEU A 22 4.13 14.39 -5.48
C LEU A 22 2.65 14.00 -5.57
N ILE A 23 1.77 14.52 -4.73
CA ILE A 23 0.33 14.28 -4.86
C ILE A 23 -0.19 15.00 -6.10
N ASP A 24 -0.88 14.26 -6.98
CA ASP A 24 -1.49 14.84 -8.19
C ASP A 24 -2.78 15.59 -7.81
N PRO A 25 -2.81 16.93 -7.92
CA PRO A 25 -3.97 17.71 -7.49
C PRO A 25 -5.18 17.59 -8.42
N VAL A 26 -5.00 16.99 -9.61
CA VAL A 26 -6.06 16.87 -10.62
C VAL A 26 -6.71 15.49 -10.59
N HIS A 27 -5.91 14.44 -10.49
CA HIS A 27 -6.40 13.06 -10.59
C HIS A 27 -6.26 12.27 -9.29
N GLY A 28 -5.63 12.84 -8.25
CA GLY A 28 -5.31 12.10 -7.04
C GLY A 28 -4.17 11.08 -7.24
N GLY A 29 -3.85 10.32 -6.18
CA GLY A 29 -2.66 9.47 -6.18
C GLY A 29 -1.36 10.27 -6.20
N VAL A 30 -0.22 9.62 -6.50
CA VAL A 30 1.07 10.30 -6.60
C VAL A 30 1.65 10.17 -8.00
N TYR A 31 2.50 11.11 -8.39
CA TYR A 31 3.34 10.98 -9.58
C TYR A 31 4.44 9.95 -9.32
N TRP A 32 4.81 9.19 -10.36
CA TRP A 32 5.93 8.26 -10.27
C TRP A 32 7.27 9.00 -10.20
N GLU A 33 7.39 10.08 -10.95
CA GLU A 33 8.61 10.87 -11.04
C GLU A 33 8.31 12.35 -11.27
N ILE A 34 9.06 13.21 -10.60
CA ILE A 34 9.04 14.66 -10.79
C ILE A 34 10.44 15.19 -11.08
N ALA A 35 10.53 16.28 -11.85
CA ALA A 35 11.77 17.00 -12.09
C ALA A 35 12.18 17.85 -10.87
N PRO A 36 13.44 18.35 -10.82
CA PRO A 36 13.92 19.18 -9.71
C PRO A 36 13.10 20.46 -9.48
N ASP A 37 12.40 20.96 -10.48
CA ASP A 37 11.51 22.13 -10.39
C ASP A 37 10.08 21.77 -9.92
N GLY A 38 9.82 20.47 -9.64
CA GLY A 38 8.54 19.95 -9.21
C GLY A 38 7.58 19.59 -10.33
N SER A 39 7.95 19.81 -11.59
CA SER A 39 7.10 19.41 -12.74
C SER A 39 7.03 17.89 -12.89
N PRO A 40 5.85 17.30 -13.17
CA PRO A 40 5.72 15.87 -13.38
C PRO A 40 6.50 15.40 -14.62
N VAL A 41 7.43 14.46 -14.43
CA VAL A 41 8.17 13.76 -15.51
C VAL A 41 7.39 12.52 -15.93
N CYS A 42 6.94 11.71 -14.96
CA CYS A 42 6.13 10.54 -15.22
C CYS A 42 4.90 10.54 -14.31
N GLY A 43 3.74 10.65 -14.93
CA GLY A 43 2.45 10.68 -14.22
C GLY A 43 1.86 9.30 -13.93
N LYS A 44 2.54 8.22 -14.29
CA LYS A 44 2.09 6.84 -14.03
C LYS A 44 1.68 6.68 -12.57
N LYS A 45 0.51 6.11 -12.33
CA LYS A 45 0.01 5.75 -11.00
C LYS A 45 0.50 4.35 -10.66
N GLN A 46 1.67 4.26 -10.05
CA GLN A 46 2.20 3.00 -9.56
C GLN A 46 1.59 2.72 -8.18
N SER A 47 0.88 1.62 -8.04
CA SER A 47 0.19 1.23 -6.80
C SER A 47 1.14 1.16 -5.61
N TYR A 48 2.32 0.59 -5.82
CA TYR A 48 3.43 0.56 -4.88
C TYR A 48 3.79 1.97 -4.33
N ALA A 49 3.96 2.96 -5.20
CA ALA A 49 4.35 4.32 -4.79
C ALA A 49 3.26 5.01 -3.96
N ILE A 50 1.98 4.81 -4.35
CA ILE A 50 0.86 5.36 -3.60
C ILE A 50 0.77 4.70 -2.23
N GLY A 51 0.98 3.38 -2.15
CA GLY A 51 1.06 2.64 -0.88
C GLY A 51 2.12 3.23 0.05
N PHE A 52 3.34 3.46 -0.45
CA PHE A 52 4.40 4.08 0.38
C PHE A 52 4.13 5.52 0.80
N ALA A 53 3.39 6.29 -0.01
CA ALA A 53 2.92 7.61 0.43
C ALA A 53 1.93 7.48 1.59
N VAL A 54 0.97 6.54 1.52
CA VAL A 54 0.07 6.21 2.64
C VAL A 54 0.87 5.80 3.88
N TYR A 55 1.92 4.96 3.71
CA TYR A 55 2.76 4.50 4.82
C TYR A 55 3.48 5.65 5.52
N GLY A 56 4.15 6.50 4.76
CA GLY A 56 4.88 7.65 5.30
C GLY A 56 3.96 8.65 6.01
N LEU A 57 2.79 8.94 5.45
CA LEU A 57 1.78 9.80 6.06
C LEU A 57 1.23 9.18 7.35
N SER A 58 0.93 7.87 7.36
CA SER A 58 0.44 7.17 8.54
C SER A 58 1.47 7.18 9.68
N GLU A 59 2.76 6.99 9.38
CA GLU A 59 3.83 7.13 10.39
C GLU A 59 3.96 8.57 10.91
N TYR A 60 3.79 9.56 10.03
CA TYR A 60 3.78 10.96 10.45
C TYR A 60 2.60 11.26 11.38
N VAL A 61 1.40 10.77 11.06
CA VAL A 61 0.21 10.88 11.94
C VAL A 61 0.46 10.20 13.29
N ARG A 62 1.05 9.01 13.31
CA ARG A 62 1.42 8.30 14.57
C ARG A 62 2.35 9.13 15.45
N ALA A 63 3.23 9.91 14.84
CA ALA A 63 4.22 10.71 15.55
C ALA A 63 3.69 12.08 16.00
N THR A 64 2.71 12.65 15.30
CA THR A 64 2.30 14.05 15.47
C THR A 64 0.83 14.23 15.82
N GLY A 65 -0.04 13.29 15.42
CA GLY A 65 -1.49 13.46 15.46
C GLY A 65 -2.03 14.46 14.42
N ASP A 66 -1.25 14.78 13.37
CA ASP A 66 -1.60 15.77 12.35
C ASP A 66 -2.83 15.33 11.54
N PRO A 67 -3.99 16.02 11.64
CA PRO A 67 -5.20 15.63 10.93
C PRO A 67 -5.12 15.84 9.42
N GLU A 68 -4.36 16.84 8.92
CA GLU A 68 -4.20 17.07 7.49
C GLU A 68 -3.42 15.92 6.85
N ALA A 69 -2.40 15.37 7.53
CA ALA A 69 -1.67 14.22 7.06
C ALA A 69 -2.56 12.95 7.05
N LEU A 70 -3.49 12.84 8.00
CA LEU A 70 -4.48 11.76 8.01
C LEU A 70 -5.44 11.87 6.83
N ASP A 71 -5.95 13.06 6.55
CA ASP A 71 -6.84 13.32 5.41
C ASP A 71 -6.14 12.98 4.07
N GLU A 72 -4.86 13.35 3.94
CA GLU A 72 -4.04 13.00 2.77
C GLU A 72 -3.87 11.47 2.63
N ALA A 73 -3.55 10.76 3.71
CA ALA A 73 -3.42 9.31 3.72
C ALA A 73 -4.74 8.62 3.35
N ALA A 74 -5.86 9.11 3.92
CA ALA A 74 -7.20 8.61 3.65
C ALA A 74 -7.63 8.82 2.18
N ALA A 75 -7.29 9.96 1.59
CA ALA A 75 -7.56 10.26 0.18
C ALA A 75 -6.75 9.35 -0.76
N LEU A 76 -5.47 9.11 -0.45
CA LEU A 76 -4.63 8.19 -1.23
C LEU A 76 -5.10 6.74 -1.11
N PHE A 77 -5.49 6.29 0.09
CA PHE A 77 -6.14 4.99 0.29
C PHE A 77 -7.43 4.88 -0.53
N GLY A 78 -8.28 5.91 -0.50
CA GLY A 78 -9.50 5.98 -1.31
C GLY A 78 -9.22 5.82 -2.80
N SER A 79 -8.18 6.48 -3.32
CA SER A 79 -7.77 6.36 -4.73
C SER A 79 -7.33 4.93 -5.09
N LEU A 80 -6.64 4.23 -4.19
CA LEU A 80 -6.24 2.83 -4.40
C LEU A 80 -7.45 1.89 -4.43
N GLU A 81 -8.41 2.05 -3.51
CA GLU A 81 -9.61 1.21 -3.45
C GLU A 81 -10.56 1.48 -4.62
N GLU A 82 -10.66 2.72 -5.09
CA GLU A 82 -11.55 3.10 -6.19
C GLU A 82 -11.01 2.70 -7.56
N HIS A 83 -9.71 2.90 -7.81
CA HIS A 83 -9.15 2.79 -9.14
C HIS A 83 -8.26 1.58 -9.35
N VAL A 84 -7.58 1.11 -8.31
CA VAL A 84 -6.55 0.06 -8.40
C VAL A 84 -7.07 -1.31 -8.01
N TRP A 85 -8.06 -1.37 -7.10
CA TRP A 85 -8.72 -2.62 -6.72
C TRP A 85 -9.57 -3.16 -7.87
N ASP A 86 -9.16 -4.27 -8.48
CA ASP A 86 -9.98 -5.00 -9.45
C ASP A 86 -10.95 -5.95 -8.73
N ALA A 87 -12.17 -5.49 -8.50
CA ALA A 87 -13.19 -6.26 -7.78
C ALA A 87 -13.62 -7.55 -8.52
N MET A 88 -13.48 -7.58 -9.85
CA MET A 88 -13.83 -8.77 -10.65
C MET A 88 -12.79 -9.88 -10.47
N ARG A 89 -11.52 -9.51 -10.34
CA ARG A 89 -10.40 -10.45 -10.25
C ARG A 89 -9.88 -10.64 -8.82
N GLY A 90 -10.22 -9.73 -7.92
CA GLY A 90 -9.87 -9.79 -6.51
C GLY A 90 -8.37 -9.54 -6.26
N GLY A 91 -7.83 -8.44 -6.79
CA GLY A 91 -6.44 -8.04 -6.58
C GLY A 91 -6.20 -6.58 -6.95
N TYR A 92 -5.02 -6.07 -6.59
CA TYR A 92 -4.59 -4.71 -6.90
C TYR A 92 -3.70 -4.71 -8.15
N VAL A 93 -4.08 -3.90 -9.15
CA VAL A 93 -3.34 -3.75 -10.41
C VAL A 93 -2.01 -3.05 -10.16
N GLU A 94 -0.95 -3.41 -10.89
CA GLU A 94 0.41 -2.88 -10.71
C GLU A 94 0.49 -1.37 -10.94
N ALA A 95 -0.06 -0.90 -12.04
CA ALA A 95 -0.01 0.50 -12.42
C ALA A 95 -1.12 0.87 -13.40
N LEU A 96 -1.46 2.16 -13.40
CA LEU A 96 -2.41 2.78 -14.32
C LEU A 96 -1.80 4.06 -14.91
N THR A 97 -2.43 4.61 -15.95
CA THR A 97 -2.06 5.93 -16.47
C THR A 97 -2.38 7.03 -15.44
N ARG A 98 -1.92 8.25 -15.67
CA ARG A 98 -2.18 9.39 -14.78
C ARG A 98 -3.67 9.59 -14.45
N ASN A 99 -4.55 9.35 -15.43
CA ASN A 99 -6.00 9.47 -15.30
C ASN A 99 -6.70 8.13 -15.07
N TRP A 100 -5.99 7.16 -14.46
CA TRP A 100 -6.49 5.86 -14.03
C TRP A 100 -6.99 4.93 -15.15
N GLN A 101 -6.48 5.09 -16.37
CA GLN A 101 -6.77 4.18 -17.47
C GLN A 101 -5.76 3.03 -17.52
N PRO A 102 -6.10 1.90 -18.16
CA PRO A 102 -5.18 0.80 -18.36
C PRO A 102 -3.85 1.24 -18.99
N LEU A 103 -2.75 0.62 -18.58
CA LEU A 103 -1.40 0.90 -19.02
C LEU A 103 -0.77 -0.37 -19.60
N GLU A 104 -0.09 -0.27 -20.76
CA GLU A 104 0.56 -1.42 -21.39
C GLU A 104 1.81 -1.87 -20.61
N ASP A 105 2.65 -0.94 -20.19
CA ASP A 105 3.83 -1.24 -19.37
C ASP A 105 3.60 -0.82 -17.91
N MET A 106 3.23 -1.81 -17.11
CA MET A 106 2.95 -1.64 -15.69
C MET A 106 4.16 -1.89 -14.79
N ARG A 107 5.33 -2.25 -15.34
CA ARG A 107 6.53 -2.62 -14.57
C ARG A 107 6.93 -1.52 -13.59
N LEU A 108 7.33 -1.92 -12.41
CA LEU A 108 7.96 -1.04 -11.42
C LEU A 108 9.35 -0.61 -11.91
N SER A 109 10.12 -1.55 -12.48
CA SER A 109 11.43 -1.33 -13.07
C SER A 109 11.64 -2.20 -14.32
N GLU A 110 12.70 -1.92 -15.08
CA GLU A 110 13.07 -2.73 -16.26
C GLU A 110 13.43 -4.19 -15.92
N LYS A 111 13.75 -4.47 -14.65
CA LYS A 111 14.10 -5.81 -14.17
C LYS A 111 12.89 -6.68 -13.84
N ASP A 112 11.71 -6.07 -13.73
CA ASP A 112 10.48 -6.76 -13.35
C ASP A 112 9.78 -7.33 -14.58
N ALA A 113 8.98 -8.37 -14.36
CA ALA A 113 8.07 -8.85 -15.38
C ALA A 113 6.92 -7.86 -15.55
N ASN A 114 6.48 -7.63 -16.80
CA ASN A 114 5.27 -6.85 -17.06
C ASN A 114 4.06 -7.75 -16.82
N THR A 115 3.47 -7.64 -15.64
CA THR A 115 2.39 -8.49 -15.18
C THR A 115 1.21 -7.68 -14.66
N TYR A 116 0.04 -8.31 -14.59
CA TYR A 116 -1.17 -7.65 -14.10
C TYR A 116 -1.17 -7.53 -12.59
N PHE A 117 -0.73 -8.58 -11.88
CA PHE A 117 -0.57 -8.63 -10.43
C PHE A 117 0.84 -9.08 -10.06
N SER A 118 1.37 -8.55 -8.96
CA SER A 118 2.61 -9.03 -8.36
C SER A 118 2.47 -9.23 -6.85
N MET A 119 3.27 -10.14 -6.32
CA MET A 119 3.43 -10.31 -4.88
C MET A 119 3.96 -9.02 -4.25
N ASN A 120 4.93 -8.36 -4.88
CA ASN A 120 5.56 -7.15 -4.38
C ASN A 120 4.56 -6.02 -4.13
N THR A 121 3.66 -5.75 -5.08
CA THR A 121 2.62 -4.73 -4.92
C THR A 121 1.65 -5.09 -3.78
N HIS A 122 1.20 -6.34 -3.70
CA HIS A 122 0.27 -6.75 -2.64
C HIS A 122 0.92 -6.71 -1.26
N LEU A 123 2.20 -7.09 -1.13
CA LEU A 123 2.94 -7.00 0.13
C LEU A 123 3.09 -5.56 0.60
N HIS A 124 3.48 -4.69 -0.34
CA HIS A 124 3.68 -3.27 -0.05
C HIS A 124 2.41 -2.40 -0.14
N LEU A 125 1.24 -3.02 -0.23
CA LEU A 125 -0.06 -2.45 0.13
C LEU A 125 -0.54 -2.98 1.50
N LEU A 126 -0.21 -4.23 1.87
CA LEU A 126 -0.55 -4.78 3.17
C LEU A 126 0.10 -3.99 4.31
N GLU A 127 1.38 -3.70 4.20
CA GLU A 127 2.15 -2.94 5.19
C GLU A 127 1.58 -1.52 5.42
N PRO A 128 1.40 -0.66 4.38
CA PRO A 128 0.77 0.64 4.52
C PRO A 128 -0.64 0.60 5.09
N TYR A 129 -1.45 -0.36 4.67
CA TYR A 129 -2.84 -0.45 5.12
C TYR A 129 -2.94 -0.89 6.58
N ALA A 130 -2.10 -1.83 7.01
CA ALA A 130 -2.00 -2.20 8.41
C ALA A 130 -1.54 -1.00 9.26
N ASN A 131 -0.61 -0.19 8.75
CA ASN A 131 -0.14 0.99 9.44
C ASN A 131 -1.19 2.11 9.48
N LEU A 132 -1.93 2.33 8.39
CA LEU A 132 -3.05 3.27 8.34
C LEU A 132 -4.14 2.87 9.35
N LEU A 133 -4.45 1.58 9.47
CA LEU A 133 -5.45 1.06 10.40
C LEU A 133 -5.11 1.39 11.87
N ARG A 134 -3.83 1.55 12.21
CA ARG A 134 -3.39 1.95 13.57
C ARG A 134 -3.82 3.37 13.94
N VAL A 135 -3.93 4.26 12.95
CA VAL A 135 -4.25 5.69 13.13
C VAL A 135 -5.64 6.06 12.64
N TRP A 136 -6.23 5.21 11.79
CA TRP A 136 -7.56 5.43 11.23
C TRP A 136 -8.35 4.11 11.23
N ARG A 137 -9.09 3.90 12.33
CA ARG A 137 -9.83 2.66 12.62
C ARG A 137 -11.16 2.60 11.90
N GLU A 138 -11.13 2.52 10.57
CA GLU A 138 -12.29 2.43 9.71
C GLU A 138 -12.49 0.99 9.19
N ASP A 139 -13.72 0.51 9.19
CA ASP A 139 -14.08 -0.83 8.71
C ASP A 139 -13.59 -1.11 7.29
N ARG A 140 -13.60 -0.09 6.43
CA ARG A 140 -13.12 -0.21 5.05
C ARG A 140 -11.61 -0.49 4.98
N VAL A 141 -10.81 0.09 5.88
CA VAL A 141 -9.38 -0.19 5.97
C VAL A 141 -9.15 -1.59 6.51
N ALA A 142 -9.85 -1.96 7.59
CA ALA A 142 -9.79 -3.31 8.15
C ALA A 142 -10.18 -4.37 7.11
N THR A 143 -11.21 -4.11 6.31
CA THR A 143 -11.63 -5.00 5.22
C THR A 143 -10.55 -5.13 4.14
N ALA A 144 -9.89 -4.04 3.75
CA ALA A 144 -8.80 -4.07 2.78
C ALA A 144 -7.58 -4.85 3.31
N VAL A 145 -7.23 -4.69 4.59
CA VAL A 145 -6.17 -5.49 5.24
C VAL A 145 -6.52 -6.98 5.22
N ARG A 146 -7.75 -7.36 5.58
CA ARG A 146 -8.20 -8.77 5.51
C ARG A 146 -8.10 -9.33 4.10
N LYS A 147 -8.54 -8.58 3.08
CA LYS A 147 -8.42 -8.99 1.66
C LYS A 147 -6.95 -9.26 1.28
N LEU A 148 -6.04 -8.36 1.67
CA LEU A 148 -4.62 -8.52 1.38
C LEU A 148 -4.01 -9.72 2.08
N ILE A 149 -4.35 -10.01 3.34
CA ILE A 149 -3.93 -11.24 4.03
C ILE A 149 -4.42 -12.47 3.25
N HIS A 150 -5.69 -12.51 2.86
CA HIS A 150 -6.23 -13.64 2.07
C HIS A 150 -5.57 -13.77 0.70
N ILE A 151 -5.23 -12.67 0.03
CA ILE A 151 -4.46 -12.74 -1.21
C ILE A 151 -3.11 -13.44 -0.98
N HIS A 152 -2.40 -13.12 0.09
CA HIS A 152 -1.12 -13.75 0.40
C HIS A 152 -1.27 -15.25 0.68
N THR A 153 -2.25 -15.65 1.48
CA THR A 153 -2.46 -17.06 1.84
C THR A 153 -3.04 -17.91 0.72
N ASP A 154 -3.94 -17.36 -0.08
CA ASP A 154 -4.77 -18.12 -1.01
C ASP A 154 -4.29 -18.04 -2.46
N ARG A 155 -3.51 -16.99 -2.82
CA ARG A 155 -3.08 -16.73 -4.21
C ARG A 155 -1.58 -16.70 -4.39
N LEU A 156 -0.86 -16.05 -3.46
CA LEU A 156 0.58 -15.84 -3.59
C LEU A 156 1.39 -17.02 -3.05
N PHE A 157 0.98 -17.59 -1.91
CA PHE A 157 1.67 -18.71 -1.29
C PHE A 157 1.48 -20.01 -2.04
N ASP A 158 2.59 -20.67 -2.36
CA ASP A 158 2.60 -22.02 -2.94
C ASP A 158 2.89 -23.05 -1.83
N PRO A 159 1.89 -23.85 -1.40
CA PRO A 159 2.06 -24.82 -0.33
C PRO A 159 2.97 -26.01 -0.72
N GLN A 160 3.25 -26.22 -2.01
CA GLN A 160 4.12 -27.30 -2.46
C GLN A 160 5.60 -26.94 -2.31
N THR A 161 5.93 -25.67 -2.55
CA THR A 161 7.32 -25.18 -2.43
C THR A 161 7.63 -24.47 -1.14
N GLY A 162 6.60 -23.96 -0.43
CA GLY A 162 6.73 -23.14 0.78
C GLY A 162 7.17 -21.71 0.49
N HIS A 163 7.08 -21.26 -0.77
CA HIS A 163 7.49 -19.93 -1.22
C HIS A 163 6.33 -19.12 -1.78
N LEU A 164 6.55 -17.81 -1.92
CA LEU A 164 5.62 -16.94 -2.61
C LEU A 164 5.91 -16.91 -4.11
N ASN A 165 4.87 -17.09 -4.93
CA ASN A 165 4.93 -16.80 -6.36
C ASN A 165 4.96 -15.27 -6.55
N LEU A 166 5.80 -14.79 -7.48
CA LEU A 166 6.09 -13.34 -7.57
C LEU A 166 5.19 -12.58 -8.55
N PHE A 167 4.84 -13.19 -9.69
CA PHE A 167 4.18 -12.50 -10.81
C PHE A 167 3.01 -13.31 -11.34
N PHE A 168 1.92 -12.63 -11.71
CA PHE A 168 0.68 -13.26 -12.15
C PHE A 168 0.03 -12.48 -13.30
N ASP A 169 -0.62 -13.20 -14.20
CA ASP A 169 -1.51 -12.58 -15.17
C ASP A 169 -2.85 -12.16 -14.53
N ALA A 170 -3.75 -11.58 -15.35
CA ALA A 170 -5.07 -11.14 -14.91
C ALA A 170 -6.01 -12.30 -14.47
N ARG A 171 -5.61 -13.56 -14.64
CA ARG A 171 -6.33 -14.76 -14.20
C ARG A 171 -5.67 -15.44 -13.00
N TRP A 172 -4.71 -14.78 -12.36
CA TRP A 172 -3.89 -15.33 -11.28
C TRP A 172 -3.04 -16.55 -11.69
N GLN A 173 -2.72 -16.68 -13.00
CA GLN A 173 -1.78 -17.69 -13.43
C GLN A 173 -0.34 -17.21 -13.20
N THR A 174 0.43 -18.00 -12.48
CA THR A 174 1.82 -17.69 -12.12
C THR A 174 2.68 -17.51 -13.38
N GLN A 175 3.45 -16.43 -13.41
CA GLN A 175 4.38 -16.06 -14.48
C GLN A 175 5.82 -16.25 -14.02
N GLY A 176 6.49 -17.30 -14.52
CA GLY A 176 7.87 -17.63 -14.17
C GLY A 176 8.00 -18.50 -12.92
N ARG A 177 9.26 -18.73 -12.51
CA ARG A 177 9.62 -19.62 -11.39
C ARG A 177 10.65 -19.00 -10.45
N LYS A 178 10.78 -17.67 -10.46
CA LYS A 178 11.70 -16.99 -9.54
C LYS A 178 11.15 -17.08 -8.13
N VAL A 179 12.04 -17.27 -7.16
CA VAL A 179 11.78 -17.22 -5.72
C VAL A 179 12.60 -16.08 -5.13
N SER A 180 12.04 -15.35 -4.19
CA SER A 180 12.71 -14.29 -3.46
C SER A 180 12.70 -14.60 -1.97
N TYR A 181 13.76 -15.19 -1.46
CA TYR A 181 13.90 -15.49 -0.03
C TYR A 181 13.77 -14.25 0.87
N GLY A 182 14.19 -13.07 0.36
CA GLY A 182 14.02 -11.81 1.05
C GLY A 182 12.54 -11.46 1.24
N HIS A 183 11.75 -11.56 0.19
CA HIS A 183 10.31 -11.31 0.27
C HIS A 183 9.55 -12.39 1.04
N ASP A 184 9.98 -13.65 0.99
CA ASP A 184 9.36 -14.72 1.78
C ASP A 184 9.46 -14.41 3.29
N ILE A 185 10.66 -14.03 3.77
CA ILE A 185 10.84 -13.69 5.18
C ILE A 185 10.17 -12.37 5.55
N GLU A 186 10.18 -11.39 4.65
CA GLU A 186 9.51 -10.11 4.83
C GLU A 186 7.99 -10.30 4.94
N ALA A 187 7.39 -11.05 4.03
CA ALA A 187 5.96 -11.35 4.05
C ALA A 187 5.55 -12.08 5.31
N SER A 188 6.37 -12.99 5.82
CA SER A 188 6.04 -13.77 7.01
C SER A 188 5.78 -12.90 8.23
N TRP A 189 6.59 -11.86 8.47
CA TRP A 189 6.37 -10.96 9.59
C TRP A 189 5.36 -9.85 9.31
N LEU A 190 5.26 -9.35 8.07
CA LEU A 190 4.28 -8.32 7.70
C LEU A 190 2.83 -8.84 7.77
N ILE A 191 2.62 -10.11 7.38
CA ILE A 191 1.30 -10.76 7.53
C ILE A 191 0.95 -10.94 9.02
N ASP A 192 1.90 -11.39 9.84
CA ASP A 192 1.72 -11.53 11.28
C ASP A 192 1.40 -10.17 11.93
N GLU A 193 2.15 -9.13 11.59
CA GLU A 193 1.92 -7.78 12.09
C GLU A 193 0.54 -7.23 11.68
N ALA A 194 0.12 -7.43 10.43
CA ALA A 194 -1.19 -7.03 9.95
C ALA A 194 -2.33 -7.77 10.67
N ALA A 195 -2.16 -9.07 10.91
CA ALA A 195 -3.11 -9.87 11.69
C ALA A 195 -3.22 -9.40 13.15
N LEU A 196 -2.10 -9.05 13.78
CA LEU A 196 -2.08 -8.49 15.15
C LEU A 196 -2.81 -7.14 15.22
N VAL A 197 -2.65 -6.27 14.20
CA VAL A 197 -3.36 -4.97 14.14
C VAL A 197 -4.86 -5.19 14.04
N LEU A 198 -5.32 -6.13 13.21
CA LEU A 198 -6.74 -6.50 13.11
C LEU A 198 -7.29 -7.06 14.42
N ALA A 199 -6.57 -7.99 15.06
CA ALA A 199 -6.99 -8.57 16.31
C ALA A 199 -7.13 -7.53 17.44
N GLN A 200 -6.25 -6.53 17.48
CA GLN A 200 -6.34 -5.42 18.43
C GLN A 200 -7.58 -4.55 18.19
N LEU A 201 -7.98 -4.33 16.95
CA LEU A 201 -9.21 -3.61 16.61
C LEU A 201 -10.45 -4.37 17.10
N GLU A 202 -10.57 -5.64 16.76
CA GLU A 202 -11.67 -6.52 17.14
C GLU A 202 -11.81 -6.67 18.66
N PHE A 203 -10.67 -6.74 19.38
CA PHE A 203 -10.66 -6.79 20.84
C PHE A 203 -11.24 -5.51 21.47
N VAL A 204 -10.87 -4.33 20.96
CA VAL A 204 -11.38 -3.04 21.45
C VAL A 204 -12.88 -2.92 21.18
N GLU A 205 -13.35 -3.26 19.99
CA GLU A 205 -14.78 -3.20 19.62
C GLU A 205 -15.64 -4.12 20.49
N SER A 206 -15.17 -5.36 20.73
CA SER A 206 -15.89 -6.32 21.57
C SER A 206 -16.00 -5.87 23.03
N HIS A 207 -15.01 -5.14 23.55
CA HIS A 207 -15.03 -4.64 24.93
C HIS A 207 -15.86 -3.36 25.08
N VAL A 208 -15.87 -2.49 24.08
CA VAL A 208 -16.75 -1.30 24.09
C VAL A 208 -18.23 -1.68 24.10
N MET A 209 -18.61 -2.74 23.37
CA MET A 209 -19.99 -3.25 23.35
C MET A 209 -20.45 -3.87 24.68
N LEU A 210 -19.51 -4.31 25.54
CA LEU A 210 -19.86 -4.87 26.85
C LEU A 210 -20.18 -3.81 27.91
N PHE A 211 -19.92 -2.55 27.65
CA PHE A 211 -20.15 -1.43 28.57
C PHE A 211 -21.24 -0.43 28.08
N GLN A 212 -21.96 -0.76 27.01
CA GLN A 212 -23.18 -0.06 26.57
C GLN A 212 -24.42 -0.87 26.93
#